data_b0e3b706ca28a79d377b482ce49ee285
#
_entry.id   b0e3b706ca28a79d377b482ce49ee285
#
_cell.length_a   1.000
_cell.length_b   1.000
_cell.length_c   1.000
_cell.angle_alpha   90.00
_cell.angle_beta   90.00
_cell.angle_gamma   90.00
#
_symmetry.space_group_name_H-M   'P 1'
#
loop_
_entity.id
_entity.type
_entity.pdbx_description
1 polymer ?
#
loop_
_entity_poly.entity_id
_entity_poly.type
_entity_poly.pdbx_seq_one_letter_code
_entity_poly.pdbx_strand_id
1 'polypeptide(L)'
;MLRRNRQCGRLPTLAVAVLHSLSVAVVLPASLWAAEPAVLPAGQRGPATVVRIACFNTEALAVPGESSRFARERFDPGRRRHVEKVAAVIELVNPDILVLSEVTSAETVAALAAILRDKGLGDFRAHHVDGKDRFTGFDVAFLARLPADTIDGATVRLFAPEKTPRRSAVLAGEAELPWTAERYVEPQEEGGGREEIAVLKRHAVCCFTVAGRKLGLVGLHLKSNPSDPGANAQRTAEVEIVRRIVCRDLLPDGYLPVVLGDINDYDPDVPMADRERTTQTAVLRNLRDIDPDTPGEELINAAAFIPRVADRYSSHWDYNENGAADPEDVFTLIDHILLDRRLAQGLRWAFIGHASGLEVSDHFPVVVDIDLAAVPLATSKAPSAPVPAAFSSP
;
A
#
# COMPACT_ATOMS: atom_id res chain seq x y z
N MET A 1 16.24 71.35 17.65
CA MET A 1 17.32 72.15 18.22
C MET A 1 18.47 71.25 18.64
N LEU A 2 19.71 71.64 18.13
CA LEU A 2 21.06 71.25 18.58
C LEU A 2 21.44 69.73 18.43
N ARG A 3 22.21 69.40 17.49
CA ARG A 3 23.64 69.60 17.06
C ARG A 3 24.67 68.83 17.93
N ARG A 4 25.36 67.92 17.20
CA ARG A 4 26.82 67.61 17.15
C ARG A 4 27.39 66.80 18.36
N ASN A 5 28.12 65.72 18.10
CA ASN A 5 29.53 65.79 17.63
C ASN A 5 30.07 64.42 17.17
N ARG A 6 30.97 64.52 16.20
CA ARG A 6 31.77 63.41 15.62
C ARG A 6 32.98 63.14 16.54
N GLN A 7 33.41 61.89 16.61
CA GLN A 7 34.84 61.60 16.70
C GLN A 7 35.20 60.33 15.91
N CYS A 8 36.23 60.52 15.10
CA CYS A 8 36.84 59.61 14.19
C CYS A 8 37.86 58.74 14.94
N GLY A 9 37.72 57.39 14.92
CA GLY A 9 38.77 56.50 15.41
C GLY A 9 39.18 55.57 14.28
N ARG A 10 40.43 55.68 13.83
CA ARG A 10 41.06 54.81 12.82
C ARG A 10 41.29 53.46 13.44
N LEU A 11 40.86 52.41 12.76
CA LEU A 11 41.22 51.01 12.99
C LEU A 11 42.27 50.54 11.98
N PRO A 12 43.17 49.66 12.37
CA PRO A 12 44.27 49.21 11.51
C PRO A 12 43.78 48.13 10.55
N THR A 13 44.38 48.15 9.38
CA THR A 13 44.19 47.21 8.28
C THR A 13 44.67 45.82 8.68
N LEU A 14 43.75 44.87 8.86
CA LEU A 14 44.07 43.44 8.90
C LEU A 14 43.92 42.89 7.50
N ALA A 15 45.01 42.34 7.00
CA ALA A 15 45.03 41.60 5.72
C ALA A 15 44.28 40.31 5.88
N VAL A 16 43.12 40.18 5.22
CA VAL A 16 42.36 38.91 5.10
C VAL A 16 42.97 38.12 3.96
N ALA A 17 43.64 37.03 4.31
CA ALA A 17 44.04 36.01 3.34
C ALA A 17 42.80 35.31 2.82
N VAL A 18 42.46 35.51 1.54
CA VAL A 18 41.40 34.76 0.84
C VAL A 18 41.94 33.38 0.49
N LEU A 19 41.56 32.41 1.33
CA LEU A 19 41.68 31.00 0.99
C LEU A 19 40.60 30.68 -0.06
N HIS A 20 41.05 30.53 -1.32
CA HIS A 20 40.22 29.95 -2.36
C HIS A 20 40.05 28.44 -2.05
N SER A 21 38.92 28.08 -1.45
CA SER A 21 38.47 26.70 -1.42
C SER A 21 38.01 26.33 -2.82
N LEU A 22 38.82 25.53 -3.54
CA LEU A 22 38.39 24.83 -4.74
C LEU A 22 37.27 23.85 -4.33
N SER A 23 36.02 24.24 -4.47
CA SER A 23 34.89 23.32 -4.50
C SER A 23 34.99 22.52 -5.79
N VAL A 24 35.54 21.31 -5.70
CA VAL A 24 35.40 20.32 -6.76
C VAL A 24 33.94 19.89 -6.73
N ALA A 25 33.13 20.51 -7.60
CA ALA A 25 31.81 20.01 -7.91
C ALA A 25 32.02 18.65 -8.59
N VAL A 26 31.80 17.57 -7.85
CA VAL A 26 31.66 16.24 -8.42
C VAL A 26 30.34 16.26 -9.17
N VAL A 27 30.42 16.54 -10.48
CA VAL A 27 29.29 16.35 -11.39
C VAL A 27 29.14 14.84 -11.53
N LEU A 28 28.25 14.26 -10.70
CA LEU A 28 27.81 12.89 -10.91
C LEU A 28 27.07 12.89 -12.26
N PRO A 29 27.41 11.96 -13.16
CA PRO A 29 26.73 11.90 -14.45
C PRO A 29 25.25 11.59 -14.22
N ALA A 30 24.37 12.33 -14.91
CA ALA A 30 22.91 12.14 -14.91
C ALA A 30 22.44 10.73 -15.30
N SER A 31 23.37 9.85 -15.74
CA SER A 31 23.12 8.44 -16.06
C SER A 31 22.93 7.52 -14.86
N LEU A 32 23.02 8.02 -13.62
CA LEU A 32 22.74 7.20 -12.41
C LEU A 32 21.25 7.15 -12.03
N TRP A 33 20.41 7.94 -12.69
CA TRP A 33 18.95 7.99 -12.42
C TRP A 33 18.12 7.15 -13.37
N ALA A 34 18.68 6.69 -14.47
CA ALA A 34 18.08 5.72 -15.36
C ALA A 34 18.63 4.32 -15.06
N ALA A 35 18.30 3.75 -13.88
CA ALA A 35 18.26 2.31 -13.81
C ALA A 35 17.14 1.90 -14.77
N GLU A 36 17.49 1.24 -15.88
CA GLU A 36 16.46 0.59 -16.71
C GLU A 36 15.54 -0.17 -15.77
N PRO A 37 14.20 0.03 -15.86
CA PRO A 37 13.28 -0.74 -15.08
C PRO A 37 13.66 -2.20 -15.29
N ALA A 38 13.78 -2.95 -14.21
CA ALA A 38 14.03 -4.38 -14.29
C ALA A 38 12.85 -4.96 -15.09
N VAL A 39 13.02 -5.02 -16.41
CA VAL A 39 12.06 -5.64 -17.31
C VAL A 39 12.07 -7.09 -16.91
N LEU A 40 11.07 -7.46 -16.09
CA LEU A 40 10.84 -8.86 -15.83
C LEU A 40 10.62 -9.53 -17.18
N PRO A 41 11.30 -10.64 -17.49
CA PRO A 41 11.07 -11.33 -18.72
C PRO A 41 9.57 -11.67 -18.81
N ALA A 42 8.84 -11.01 -19.69
CA ALA A 42 7.48 -11.37 -20.00
C ALA A 42 7.51 -12.86 -20.38
N GLY A 43 6.88 -13.72 -19.56
CA GLY A 43 6.70 -15.12 -19.88
C GLY A 43 7.50 -16.16 -19.09
N GLN A 44 8.45 -15.80 -18.22
CA GLN A 44 9.03 -16.79 -17.31
C GLN A 44 8.10 -16.95 -16.09
N ARG A 45 7.10 -17.82 -16.23
CA ARG A 45 6.39 -18.36 -15.07
C ARG A 45 7.28 -19.40 -14.41
N GLY A 46 7.42 -19.27 -13.09
CA GLY A 46 7.98 -20.33 -12.27
C GLY A 46 7.17 -21.64 -12.37
N PRO A 47 7.57 -22.69 -11.64
CA PRO A 47 6.79 -23.91 -11.52
C PRO A 47 5.33 -23.62 -11.20
N ALA A 48 4.41 -24.52 -11.52
CA ALA A 48 2.96 -24.39 -11.26
C ALA A 48 2.59 -24.12 -9.78
N THR A 49 3.57 -24.26 -8.88
CA THR A 49 3.45 -23.95 -7.45
C THR A 49 3.76 -22.51 -7.09
N VAL A 50 4.31 -21.71 -8.01
CA VAL A 50 4.62 -20.30 -7.77
C VAL A 50 3.41 -19.44 -8.08
N VAL A 51 2.96 -18.66 -7.10
CA VAL A 51 1.85 -17.72 -7.21
C VAL A 51 2.38 -16.30 -7.13
N ARG A 52 2.06 -15.48 -8.13
CA ARG A 52 2.34 -14.05 -8.12
C ARG A 52 1.16 -13.29 -7.56
N ILE A 53 1.39 -12.58 -6.45
CA ILE A 53 0.40 -11.72 -5.81
C ILE A 53 0.88 -10.27 -5.94
N ALA A 54 -0.05 -9.37 -6.28
CA ALA A 54 0.25 -7.95 -6.39
C ALA A 54 -0.84 -7.09 -5.74
N CYS A 55 -0.48 -5.86 -5.35
CA CYS A 55 -1.44 -4.79 -5.06
C CYS A 55 -1.10 -3.55 -5.88
N PHE A 56 -2.12 -2.79 -6.26
CA PHE A 56 -1.97 -1.59 -7.07
C PHE A 56 -3.10 -0.58 -6.79
N ASN A 57 -2.76 0.61 -6.31
CA ASN A 57 -3.68 1.74 -6.27
C ASN A 57 -3.76 2.35 -7.68
N THR A 58 -4.96 2.40 -8.24
CA THR A 58 -5.22 2.76 -9.65
C THR A 58 -5.62 4.21 -9.84
N GLU A 59 -5.52 5.03 -8.78
CA GLU A 59 -5.83 6.45 -8.80
C GLU A 59 -7.22 6.75 -9.42
N ALA A 60 -8.24 6.37 -8.67
CA ALA A 60 -9.64 6.69 -8.99
C ALA A 60 -10.12 6.17 -10.36
N LEU A 61 -9.86 4.89 -10.63
CA LEU A 61 -10.21 4.22 -11.88
C LEU A 61 -11.71 4.07 -12.04
N ALA A 62 -12.23 4.58 -13.18
CA ALA A 62 -13.62 4.48 -13.57
C ALA A 62 -13.79 4.14 -15.06
N VAL A 63 -14.82 3.36 -15.40
CA VAL A 63 -15.17 3.09 -16.81
C VAL A 63 -16.00 4.22 -17.42
N PRO A 64 -16.05 4.31 -18.78
CA PRO A 64 -16.98 5.20 -19.45
C PRO A 64 -18.43 5.01 -18.98
N GLY A 65 -19.17 6.11 -18.85
CA GLY A 65 -20.56 6.11 -18.42
C GLY A 65 -20.79 6.19 -16.92
N GLU A 66 -19.75 6.00 -16.08
CA GLU A 66 -19.90 6.17 -14.64
C GLU A 66 -20.00 7.62 -14.20
N SER A 67 -20.70 7.86 -13.08
CA SER A 67 -20.94 9.20 -12.55
C SER A 67 -19.97 9.60 -11.42
N SER A 68 -18.85 8.90 -11.24
CA SER A 68 -17.89 9.21 -10.16
C SER A 68 -17.30 10.60 -10.36
N ARG A 69 -17.49 11.46 -9.34
CA ARG A 69 -16.95 12.83 -9.32
C ARG A 69 -15.45 12.88 -8.99
N PHE A 70 -14.93 11.82 -8.41
CA PHE A 70 -13.52 11.69 -8.02
C PHE A 70 -12.72 10.85 -9.01
N ALA A 71 -13.35 10.32 -10.08
CA ALA A 71 -12.61 9.63 -11.12
C ALA A 71 -11.49 10.54 -11.65
N ARG A 72 -10.28 9.99 -11.77
CA ARG A 72 -9.11 10.70 -12.32
C ARG A 72 -9.45 11.37 -13.65
N GLU A 73 -10.14 10.65 -14.51
CA GLU A 73 -10.59 11.16 -15.81
C GLU A 73 -12.05 11.55 -15.77
N ARG A 74 -12.34 12.80 -16.13
CA ARG A 74 -13.70 13.34 -16.09
C ARG A 74 -14.58 12.90 -17.25
N PHE A 75 -13.97 12.56 -18.40
CA PHE A 75 -14.66 12.26 -19.66
C PHE A 75 -14.42 10.83 -20.12
N ASP A 76 -15.41 10.23 -20.76
CA ASP A 76 -15.36 8.84 -21.22
C ASP A 76 -14.14 8.47 -22.08
N PRO A 77 -13.68 9.31 -23.03
CA PRO A 77 -12.46 9.00 -23.77
C PRO A 77 -11.19 8.92 -22.89
N GLY A 78 -11.12 9.74 -21.85
CA GLY A 78 -10.06 9.68 -20.85
C GLY A 78 -10.14 8.42 -20.01
N ARG A 79 -11.32 8.11 -19.48
CA ARG A 79 -11.58 6.90 -18.68
C ARG A 79 -11.24 5.63 -19.45
N ARG A 80 -11.62 5.54 -20.72
CA ARG A 80 -11.23 4.41 -21.58
C ARG A 80 -9.72 4.27 -21.67
N ARG A 81 -8.99 5.35 -21.96
CA ARG A 81 -7.52 5.34 -22.02
C ARG A 81 -6.90 4.98 -20.68
N HIS A 82 -7.45 5.46 -19.57
CA HIS A 82 -6.96 5.14 -18.24
C HIS A 82 -7.11 3.64 -17.95
N VAL A 83 -8.27 3.05 -18.18
CA VAL A 83 -8.50 1.60 -18.04
C VAL A 83 -7.53 0.79 -18.91
N GLU A 84 -7.30 1.22 -20.16
CA GLU A 84 -6.36 0.57 -21.08
C GLU A 84 -4.90 0.65 -20.58
N LYS A 85 -4.49 1.79 -20.02
CA LYS A 85 -3.15 1.98 -19.44
C LYS A 85 -2.96 1.13 -18.18
N VAL A 86 -3.94 1.13 -17.27
CA VAL A 86 -3.92 0.26 -16.08
C VAL A 86 -3.84 -1.21 -16.50
N ALA A 87 -4.62 -1.63 -17.51
CA ALA A 87 -4.54 -2.98 -18.05
C ALA A 87 -3.15 -3.31 -18.63
N ALA A 88 -2.46 -2.34 -19.26
CA ALA A 88 -1.10 -2.53 -19.75
C ALA A 88 -0.09 -2.72 -18.61
N VAL A 89 -0.24 -2.00 -17.49
CA VAL A 89 0.59 -2.23 -16.29
C VAL A 89 0.33 -3.61 -15.71
N ILE A 90 -0.93 -4.04 -15.63
CA ILE A 90 -1.27 -5.39 -15.15
C ILE A 90 -0.70 -6.47 -16.07
N GLU A 91 -0.68 -6.25 -17.38
CA GLU A 91 -0.05 -7.14 -18.37
C GLU A 91 1.45 -7.29 -18.10
N LEU A 92 2.17 -6.19 -17.82
CA LEU A 92 3.59 -6.22 -17.49
C LEU A 92 3.87 -6.97 -16.19
N VAL A 93 3.09 -6.71 -15.15
CA VAL A 93 3.19 -7.38 -13.85
C VAL A 93 2.78 -8.85 -13.94
N ASN A 94 1.76 -9.16 -14.75
CA ASN A 94 1.22 -10.48 -15.00
C ASN A 94 0.90 -11.30 -13.73
N PRO A 95 0.10 -10.77 -12.79
CA PRO A 95 -0.18 -11.40 -11.50
C PRO A 95 -1.15 -12.58 -11.65
N ASP A 96 -1.11 -13.52 -10.70
CA ASP A 96 -2.15 -14.55 -10.54
C ASP A 96 -3.32 -14.05 -9.70
N ILE A 97 -3.01 -13.21 -8.69
CA ILE A 97 -3.97 -12.50 -7.85
C ILE A 97 -3.51 -11.05 -7.75
N LEU A 98 -4.41 -10.11 -8.03
CA LEU A 98 -4.18 -8.68 -7.93
C LEU A 98 -5.24 -8.04 -7.03
N VAL A 99 -4.79 -7.25 -6.06
CA VAL A 99 -5.64 -6.37 -5.27
C VAL A 99 -5.55 -4.96 -5.85
N LEU A 100 -6.70 -4.38 -6.16
CA LEU A 100 -6.84 -3.03 -6.69
C LEU A 100 -7.43 -2.12 -5.61
N SER A 101 -6.86 -0.94 -5.45
CA SER A 101 -7.45 0.14 -4.66
C SER A 101 -7.95 1.25 -5.59
N GLU A 102 -8.89 2.03 -5.11
CA GLU A 102 -9.50 3.17 -5.84
C GLU A 102 -10.21 2.79 -7.13
N VAL A 103 -10.88 1.65 -7.12
CA VAL A 103 -11.85 1.32 -8.18
C VAL A 103 -13.22 1.86 -7.79
N THR A 104 -14.01 2.28 -8.78
CA THR A 104 -15.28 2.97 -8.53
C THR A 104 -16.50 2.05 -8.61
N SER A 105 -16.36 0.84 -9.18
CA SER A 105 -17.49 -0.06 -9.40
C SER A 105 -17.09 -1.48 -9.77
N ALA A 106 -18.04 -2.41 -9.68
CA ALA A 106 -17.93 -3.75 -10.22
C ALA A 106 -17.70 -3.76 -11.74
N GLU A 107 -18.31 -2.83 -12.46
CA GLU A 107 -18.19 -2.66 -13.90
C GLU A 107 -16.74 -2.31 -14.28
N THR A 108 -16.08 -1.48 -13.50
CA THR A 108 -14.67 -1.12 -13.72
C THR A 108 -13.76 -2.35 -13.61
N VAL A 109 -13.96 -3.16 -12.56
CA VAL A 109 -13.16 -4.39 -12.37
C VAL A 109 -13.46 -5.43 -13.44
N ALA A 110 -14.73 -5.57 -13.83
CA ALA A 110 -15.15 -6.47 -14.91
C ALA A 110 -14.58 -6.07 -16.28
N ALA A 111 -14.51 -4.76 -16.56
CA ALA A 111 -13.92 -4.24 -17.80
C ALA A 111 -12.41 -4.54 -17.86
N LEU A 112 -11.66 -4.35 -16.76
CA LEU A 112 -10.26 -4.75 -16.69
C LEU A 112 -10.11 -6.26 -16.93
N ALA A 113 -10.91 -7.09 -16.27
CA ALA A 113 -10.87 -8.54 -16.48
C ALA A 113 -11.13 -8.93 -17.94
N ALA A 114 -12.08 -8.25 -18.62
CA ALA A 114 -12.35 -8.47 -20.03
C ALA A 114 -11.15 -8.11 -20.92
N ILE A 115 -10.57 -6.92 -20.74
CA ILE A 115 -9.39 -6.50 -21.51
C ILE A 115 -8.22 -7.47 -21.32
N LEU A 116 -7.95 -7.94 -20.11
CA LEU A 116 -6.87 -8.87 -19.83
C LEU A 116 -7.10 -10.24 -20.49
N ARG A 117 -8.35 -10.73 -20.52
CA ARG A 117 -8.72 -11.94 -21.25
C ARG A 117 -8.54 -11.77 -22.76
N ASP A 118 -9.00 -10.62 -23.31
CA ASP A 118 -8.87 -10.32 -24.76
C ASP A 118 -7.40 -10.22 -25.18
N LYS A 119 -6.51 -9.80 -24.26
CA LYS A 119 -5.05 -9.81 -24.46
C LYS A 119 -4.43 -11.21 -24.31
N GLY A 120 -5.20 -12.23 -24.01
CA GLY A 120 -4.70 -13.60 -23.85
C GLY A 120 -3.97 -13.89 -22.55
N LEU A 121 -4.14 -13.04 -21.52
CA LEU A 121 -3.45 -13.18 -20.24
C LEU A 121 -4.09 -14.22 -19.31
N GLY A 122 -5.11 -14.94 -19.75
CA GLY A 122 -5.82 -15.97 -19.00
C GLY A 122 -7.21 -15.52 -18.52
N ASP A 123 -7.90 -16.43 -17.84
CA ASP A 123 -9.29 -16.22 -17.39
C ASP A 123 -9.32 -15.42 -16.08
N PHE A 124 -9.04 -14.11 -16.16
CA PHE A 124 -9.21 -13.23 -15.02
C PHE A 124 -10.68 -13.10 -14.63
N ARG A 125 -10.95 -13.26 -13.34
CA ARG A 125 -12.26 -13.07 -12.71
C ARG A 125 -12.20 -11.85 -11.81
N ALA A 126 -13.25 -11.04 -11.90
CA ALA A 126 -13.46 -9.89 -11.04
C ALA A 126 -14.19 -10.31 -9.76
N HIS A 127 -13.66 -9.92 -8.61
CA HIS A 127 -14.30 -10.09 -7.31
C HIS A 127 -14.39 -8.71 -6.66
N HIS A 128 -15.61 -8.23 -6.50
CA HIS A 128 -15.91 -6.90 -5.96
C HIS A 128 -17.11 -6.98 -5.03
N VAL A 129 -17.12 -6.12 -4.05
CA VAL A 129 -18.26 -5.84 -3.16
C VAL A 129 -18.34 -4.34 -2.97
N ASP A 130 -19.53 -3.77 -3.12
CA ASP A 130 -19.76 -2.34 -2.93
C ASP A 130 -19.39 -1.93 -1.50
N GLY A 131 -18.48 -1.01 -1.39
CA GLY A 131 -18.07 -0.41 -0.13
C GLY A 131 -19.13 0.51 0.47
N LYS A 132 -18.83 1.06 1.63
CA LYS A 132 -19.68 2.03 2.34
C LYS A 132 -19.06 3.42 2.39
N ASP A 133 -18.02 3.67 1.62
CA ASP A 133 -17.45 5.01 1.47
C ASP A 133 -18.28 5.85 0.50
N ARG A 134 -19.25 6.58 1.05
CA ARG A 134 -20.11 7.47 0.26
C ARG A 134 -19.46 8.79 -0.15
N PHE A 135 -18.28 9.08 0.36
CA PHE A 135 -17.59 10.33 0.04
C PHE A 135 -16.82 10.22 -1.27
N THR A 136 -15.90 9.25 -1.36
CA THR A 136 -15.13 9.01 -2.59
C THR A 136 -15.84 8.03 -3.53
N GLY A 137 -16.53 7.04 -2.99
CA GLY A 137 -17.06 5.91 -3.73
C GLY A 137 -15.96 4.95 -4.21
N PHE A 138 -14.81 4.98 -3.55
CA PHE A 138 -13.69 4.11 -3.88
C PHE A 138 -13.79 2.79 -3.11
N ASP A 139 -13.52 1.71 -3.80
CA ASP A 139 -13.52 0.37 -3.26
C ASP A 139 -12.17 -0.32 -3.44
N VAL A 140 -12.00 -1.40 -2.72
CA VAL A 140 -10.95 -2.40 -2.94
C VAL A 140 -11.59 -3.60 -3.66
N ALA A 141 -10.92 -4.07 -4.70
CA ALA A 141 -11.37 -5.21 -5.49
C ALA A 141 -10.23 -6.19 -5.78
N PHE A 142 -10.60 -7.38 -6.25
CA PHE A 142 -9.65 -8.42 -6.62
C PHE A 142 -9.85 -8.83 -8.07
N LEU A 143 -8.74 -9.00 -8.78
CA LEU A 143 -8.66 -9.68 -10.06
C LEU A 143 -7.84 -10.95 -9.89
N ALA A 144 -8.38 -12.11 -10.22
CA ALA A 144 -7.66 -13.36 -10.05
C ALA A 144 -7.88 -14.32 -11.23
N ARG A 145 -6.82 -15.02 -11.62
CA ARG A 145 -6.90 -16.19 -12.52
C ARG A 145 -7.18 -17.48 -11.78
N LEU A 146 -6.90 -17.47 -10.48
CA LEU A 146 -7.15 -18.58 -9.58
C LEU A 146 -8.60 -18.51 -9.07
N PRO A 147 -9.25 -19.68 -8.85
CA PRO A 147 -10.59 -19.70 -8.28
C PRO A 147 -10.54 -19.20 -6.82
N ALA A 148 -11.37 -18.23 -6.50
CA ALA A 148 -11.58 -17.80 -5.13
C ALA A 148 -12.48 -18.78 -4.38
N ASP A 149 -12.20 -18.97 -3.10
CA ASP A 149 -13.03 -19.77 -2.20
C ASP A 149 -14.38 -19.04 -1.96
N THR A 150 -15.44 -19.80 -1.83
CA THR A 150 -16.75 -19.26 -1.46
C THR A 150 -16.97 -19.48 0.05
N ILE A 151 -17.09 -18.39 0.78
CA ILE A 151 -17.35 -18.40 2.23
C ILE A 151 -18.68 -17.67 2.47
N ASP A 152 -19.60 -18.33 3.14
CA ASP A 152 -20.96 -17.82 3.39
C ASP A 152 -21.68 -17.36 2.10
N GLY A 153 -21.44 -18.05 1.00
CA GLY A 153 -22.07 -17.77 -0.29
C GLY A 153 -21.42 -16.64 -1.10
N ALA A 154 -20.32 -16.04 -0.62
CA ALA A 154 -19.60 -14.97 -1.31
C ALA A 154 -18.13 -15.31 -1.54
N THR A 155 -17.55 -14.83 -2.65
CA THR A 155 -16.12 -14.94 -2.95
C THR A 155 -15.32 -13.76 -2.42
N VAL A 156 -15.99 -12.64 -2.14
CA VAL A 156 -15.40 -11.43 -1.54
C VAL A 156 -16.32 -10.91 -0.46
N ARG A 157 -15.75 -10.48 0.67
CA ARG A 157 -16.49 -10.07 1.85
C ARG A 157 -16.05 -8.69 2.34
N LEU A 158 -17.03 -7.88 2.73
CA LEU A 158 -16.82 -6.57 3.35
C LEU A 158 -17.11 -6.68 4.85
N PHE A 159 -16.18 -6.25 5.70
CA PHE A 159 -16.30 -6.26 7.15
C PHE A 159 -16.75 -4.91 7.73
N ALA A 160 -17.56 -4.16 6.99
CA ALA A 160 -18.19 -2.95 7.51
C ALA A 160 -19.50 -3.29 8.22
N PRO A 161 -19.81 -2.66 9.37
CA PRO A 161 -21.10 -2.87 10.03
C PRO A 161 -22.26 -2.40 9.13
N GLU A 162 -23.40 -3.07 9.17
CA GLU A 162 -24.59 -2.64 8.39
C GLU A 162 -24.99 -1.20 8.69
N LYS A 163 -24.93 -0.84 9.98
CA LYS A 163 -25.13 0.54 10.44
C LYS A 163 -24.00 0.90 11.39
N THR A 164 -23.23 1.91 11.03
CA THR A 164 -22.29 2.53 11.97
C THR A 164 -23.12 3.15 13.10
N PRO A 165 -22.90 2.76 14.36
CA PRO A 165 -23.63 3.35 15.47
C PRO A 165 -23.33 4.86 15.53
N ARG A 166 -24.32 5.64 15.99
CA ARG A 166 -24.09 7.06 16.21
C ARG A 166 -23.04 7.23 17.31
N ARG A 167 -22.03 8.03 17.03
CA ARG A 167 -20.95 8.32 18.00
C ARG A 167 -21.52 8.73 19.38
N SER A 168 -22.48 9.65 19.41
CA SER A 168 -23.12 10.10 20.65
C SER A 168 -23.76 8.95 21.44
N ALA A 169 -24.43 8.02 20.77
CA ALA A 169 -25.07 6.89 21.43
C ALA A 169 -24.03 5.91 22.01
N VAL A 170 -22.92 5.67 21.31
CA VAL A 170 -21.82 4.84 21.81
C VAL A 170 -21.15 5.48 23.03
N LEU A 171 -20.90 6.80 22.99
CA LEU A 171 -20.29 7.54 24.09
C LEU A 171 -21.21 7.62 25.32
N ALA A 172 -22.51 7.70 25.11
CA ALA A 172 -23.50 7.66 26.18
C ALA A 172 -23.77 6.26 26.76
N GLY A 173 -23.20 5.19 26.16
CA GLY A 173 -23.48 3.82 26.54
C GLY A 173 -24.86 3.32 26.08
N GLU A 174 -25.54 4.03 25.20
CA GLU A 174 -26.84 3.70 24.63
C GLU A 174 -26.75 2.70 23.45
N ALA A 175 -25.55 2.54 22.87
CA ALA A 175 -25.28 1.59 21.80
C ALA A 175 -23.94 0.89 22.00
N GLU A 176 -23.92 -0.42 21.71
CA GLU A 176 -22.68 -1.19 21.70
C GLU A 176 -21.86 -0.89 20.44
N LEU A 177 -20.54 -0.92 20.59
CA LEU A 177 -19.62 -0.84 19.48
C LEU A 177 -19.49 -2.22 18.84
N PRO A 178 -19.82 -2.41 17.57
CA PRO A 178 -19.62 -3.69 16.89
C PRO A 178 -18.13 -4.03 16.82
N TRP A 179 -17.79 -5.31 16.81
CA TRP A 179 -16.40 -5.76 16.73
C TRP A 179 -15.66 -5.31 15.45
N THR A 180 -16.42 -4.90 14.41
CA THR A 180 -15.93 -4.33 13.15
C THR A 180 -15.81 -2.80 13.19
N ALA A 181 -15.80 -2.23 14.37
CA ALA A 181 -15.57 -0.81 14.60
C ALA A 181 -14.60 -0.60 15.77
N GLU A 182 -13.92 0.55 15.80
CA GLU A 182 -12.96 0.90 16.84
C GLU A 182 -13.09 2.37 17.24
N ARG A 183 -12.88 2.67 18.53
CA ARG A 183 -12.79 4.05 19.01
C ARG A 183 -11.39 4.59 18.82
N TYR A 184 -11.30 5.87 18.52
CA TYR A 184 -10.03 6.59 18.54
C TYR A 184 -10.24 8.04 18.97
N VAL A 185 -9.15 8.69 19.32
CA VAL A 185 -9.14 10.12 19.66
C VAL A 185 -8.48 10.87 18.53
N GLU A 186 -9.27 11.68 17.83
CA GLU A 186 -8.77 12.58 16.79
C GLU A 186 -8.17 13.82 17.49
N PRO A 187 -6.85 14.08 17.35
CA PRO A 187 -6.23 15.27 17.90
C PRO A 187 -6.86 16.56 17.35
N GLN A 188 -6.96 17.61 18.18
CA GLN A 188 -7.47 18.91 17.77
C GLN A 188 -6.37 19.96 17.83
N GLU A 189 -6.37 20.94 16.92
CA GLU A 189 -5.35 21.99 16.80
C GLU A 189 -5.21 22.84 18.07
N GLU A 190 -6.32 23.09 18.78
CA GLU A 190 -6.35 23.86 20.02
C GLU A 190 -5.93 23.06 21.27
N GLY A 191 -5.50 21.81 21.07
CA GLY A 191 -5.20 20.87 22.14
C GLY A 191 -6.41 20.03 22.56
N GLY A 192 -6.14 18.90 23.22
CA GLY A 192 -7.17 17.89 23.54
C GLY A 192 -7.45 16.96 22.35
N GLY A 193 -8.62 16.31 22.36
CA GLY A 193 -8.99 15.39 21.32
C GLY A 193 -10.49 15.13 21.28
N ARG A 194 -10.97 14.72 20.12
CA ARG A 194 -12.37 14.35 19.90
C ARG A 194 -12.45 12.83 19.72
N GLU A 195 -13.25 12.16 20.54
CA GLU A 195 -13.51 10.74 20.34
C GLU A 195 -14.30 10.50 19.07
N GLU A 196 -13.82 9.58 18.24
CA GLU A 196 -14.42 9.18 16.97
C GLU A 196 -14.52 7.65 16.85
N ILE A 197 -15.19 7.17 15.81
CA ILE A 197 -15.34 5.75 15.52
C ILE A 197 -14.84 5.46 14.11
N ALA A 198 -13.83 4.60 14.03
CA ALA A 198 -13.35 4.04 12.79
C ALA A 198 -14.17 2.80 12.40
N VAL A 199 -14.37 2.63 11.10
CA VAL A 199 -14.93 1.43 10.46
C VAL A 199 -14.25 1.23 9.11
N LEU A 200 -14.09 -0.02 8.70
CA LEU A 200 -13.56 -0.34 7.38
C LEU A 200 -14.66 -0.17 6.33
N LYS A 201 -14.58 0.89 5.51
CA LYS A 201 -15.66 1.26 4.57
C LYS A 201 -15.46 0.69 3.17
N ARG A 202 -14.21 0.45 2.77
CA ARG A 202 -13.82 0.10 1.39
C ARG A 202 -12.92 -1.13 1.28
N HIS A 203 -12.56 -1.71 2.42
CA HIS A 203 -11.62 -2.81 2.53
C HIS A 203 -12.35 -4.14 2.34
N ALA A 204 -11.72 -5.08 1.64
CA ALA A 204 -12.36 -6.36 1.32
C ALA A 204 -11.44 -7.55 1.59
N VAL A 205 -12.03 -8.71 1.83
CA VAL A 205 -11.35 -9.99 2.04
C VAL A 205 -11.75 -10.97 0.94
N CYS A 206 -10.75 -11.58 0.31
CA CYS A 206 -10.93 -12.65 -0.65
C CYS A 206 -9.99 -13.80 -0.31
N CYS A 207 -10.49 -15.04 -0.32
CA CYS A 207 -9.75 -16.22 0.07
C CYS A 207 -9.51 -17.15 -1.12
N PHE A 208 -8.39 -17.87 -1.10
CA PHE A 208 -7.99 -18.78 -2.17
C PHE A 208 -7.37 -20.03 -1.59
N THR A 209 -7.73 -21.19 -2.15
CA THR A 209 -7.04 -22.45 -1.86
C THR A 209 -6.20 -22.85 -3.07
N VAL A 210 -4.87 -22.76 -2.95
CA VAL A 210 -3.94 -23.01 -4.05
C VAL A 210 -2.87 -23.99 -3.61
N ALA A 211 -2.65 -25.06 -4.38
CA ALA A 211 -1.68 -26.12 -4.08
C ALA A 211 -1.79 -26.64 -2.63
N GLY A 212 -3.02 -26.74 -2.11
CA GLY A 212 -3.30 -27.20 -0.73
C GLY A 212 -2.96 -26.18 0.37
N ARG A 213 -2.66 -24.93 0.01
CA ARG A 213 -2.47 -23.81 0.94
C ARG A 213 -3.65 -22.87 0.88
N LYS A 214 -4.19 -22.50 2.03
CA LYS A 214 -5.26 -21.52 2.17
C LYS A 214 -4.66 -20.13 2.34
N LEU A 215 -4.93 -19.22 1.44
CA LEU A 215 -4.47 -17.83 1.44
C LEU A 215 -5.65 -16.91 1.75
N GLY A 216 -5.58 -16.14 2.83
CA GLY A 216 -6.58 -15.14 3.17
C GLY A 216 -6.07 -13.74 2.85
N LEU A 217 -6.50 -13.15 1.74
CA LEU A 217 -6.06 -11.83 1.32
C LEU A 217 -6.98 -10.75 1.90
N VAL A 218 -6.39 -9.83 2.67
CA VAL A 218 -7.06 -8.65 3.21
C VAL A 218 -6.59 -7.45 2.42
N GLY A 219 -7.40 -7.00 1.48
CA GLY A 219 -7.13 -5.83 0.65
C GLY A 219 -7.48 -4.54 1.39
N LEU A 220 -6.52 -3.63 1.50
CA LEU A 220 -6.64 -2.39 2.26
C LEU A 220 -6.46 -1.16 1.39
N HIS A 221 -7.17 -0.11 1.75
CA HIS A 221 -6.90 1.27 1.38
C HIS A 221 -7.25 2.14 2.59
N LEU A 222 -6.27 2.35 3.47
CA LEU A 222 -6.45 3.07 4.73
C LEU A 222 -6.56 4.59 4.51
N LYS A 223 -6.86 5.32 5.55
CA LYS A 223 -7.01 6.78 5.50
C LYS A 223 -5.73 7.44 5.00
N SER A 224 -5.85 8.23 3.93
CA SER A 224 -4.76 8.99 3.32
C SER A 224 -4.14 10.05 4.25
N ASN A 225 -3.01 10.60 3.85
CA ASN A 225 -2.19 11.60 4.52
C ASN A 225 -1.36 11.05 5.69
N PRO A 226 -0.18 10.47 5.40
CA PRO A 226 0.71 9.89 6.42
C PRO A 226 1.20 10.90 7.47
N SER A 227 1.21 12.19 7.14
CA SER A 227 1.72 13.25 8.02
C SER A 227 0.66 13.85 8.93
N ASP A 228 -0.62 13.57 8.71
CA ASP A 228 -1.72 14.13 9.49
C ASP A 228 -1.99 13.32 10.78
N PRO A 229 -1.94 13.93 11.97
CA PRO A 229 -2.15 13.21 13.22
C PRO A 229 -3.55 12.59 13.37
N GLY A 230 -4.60 13.24 12.84
CA GLY A 230 -5.97 12.72 12.86
C GLY A 230 -6.12 11.51 11.95
N ALA A 231 -5.56 11.58 10.73
CA ALA A 231 -5.50 10.44 9.82
C ALA A 231 -4.70 9.28 10.43
N ASN A 232 -3.61 9.56 11.12
CA ASN A 232 -2.80 8.56 11.81
C ASN A 232 -3.59 7.85 12.92
N ALA A 233 -4.34 8.60 13.73
CA ALA A 233 -5.20 8.05 14.78
C ALA A 233 -6.29 7.16 14.17
N GLN A 234 -6.92 7.59 13.07
CA GLN A 234 -7.90 6.80 12.36
C GLN A 234 -7.31 5.51 11.80
N ARG A 235 -6.14 5.57 11.10
CA ARG A 235 -5.47 4.36 10.58
C ARG A 235 -5.12 3.37 11.68
N THR A 236 -4.64 3.86 12.83
CA THR A 236 -4.35 3.00 13.97
C THR A 236 -5.59 2.22 14.42
N ALA A 237 -6.75 2.88 14.48
CA ALA A 237 -8.01 2.22 14.81
C ALA A 237 -8.49 1.27 13.70
N GLU A 238 -8.32 1.63 12.43
CA GLU A 238 -8.63 0.76 11.30
C GLU A 238 -7.80 -0.53 11.35
N VAL A 239 -6.52 -0.45 11.71
CA VAL A 239 -5.63 -1.61 11.90
C VAL A 239 -6.12 -2.55 13.00
N GLU A 240 -6.62 -2.04 14.10
CA GLU A 240 -7.19 -2.90 15.17
C GLU A 240 -8.41 -3.71 14.68
N ILE A 241 -9.18 -3.16 13.74
CA ILE A 241 -10.27 -3.92 13.12
C ILE A 241 -9.70 -5.01 12.19
N VAL A 242 -8.65 -4.69 11.40
CA VAL A 242 -7.98 -5.66 10.51
C VAL A 242 -7.42 -6.84 11.33
N ARG A 243 -6.76 -6.57 12.46
CA ARG A 243 -6.24 -7.60 13.37
C ARG A 243 -7.37 -8.53 13.82
N ARG A 244 -8.50 -7.96 14.23
CA ARG A 244 -9.68 -8.76 14.64
C ARG A 244 -10.24 -9.61 13.49
N ILE A 245 -10.28 -9.10 12.26
CA ILE A 245 -10.69 -9.86 11.07
C ILE A 245 -9.77 -11.07 10.90
N VAL A 246 -8.46 -10.86 10.92
CA VAL A 246 -7.50 -11.95 10.76
C VAL A 246 -7.64 -12.97 11.87
N CYS A 247 -7.66 -12.56 13.14
CA CYS A 247 -7.71 -13.46 14.29
C CYS A 247 -9.04 -14.21 14.42
N ARG A 248 -10.17 -13.61 14.03
CA ARG A 248 -11.51 -14.21 14.21
C ARG A 248 -12.03 -14.96 12.99
N ASP A 249 -11.61 -14.55 11.80
CA ASP A 249 -12.21 -15.01 10.55
C ASP A 249 -11.25 -15.83 9.68
N LEU A 250 -9.96 -15.49 9.67
CA LEU A 250 -9.02 -16.18 8.80
C LEU A 250 -8.22 -17.28 9.51
N LEU A 251 -7.58 -16.97 10.64
CA LEU A 251 -6.72 -17.91 11.33
C LEU A 251 -7.47 -19.17 11.84
N PRO A 252 -8.70 -19.05 12.40
CA PRO A 252 -9.44 -20.24 12.87
C PRO A 252 -9.77 -21.21 11.73
N ASP A 253 -9.98 -20.70 10.52
CA ASP A 253 -10.26 -21.49 9.32
C ASP A 253 -8.99 -22.01 8.63
N GLY A 254 -7.81 -21.70 9.18
CA GLY A 254 -6.51 -22.14 8.69
C GLY A 254 -6.00 -21.37 7.48
N TYR A 255 -6.54 -20.19 7.23
CA TYR A 255 -6.00 -19.30 6.19
C TYR A 255 -4.70 -18.63 6.65
N LEU A 256 -3.72 -18.58 5.76
CA LEU A 256 -2.49 -17.83 5.91
C LEU A 256 -2.77 -16.37 5.51
N PRO A 257 -2.68 -15.40 6.42
CA PRO A 257 -3.00 -14.02 6.09
C PRO A 257 -1.96 -13.39 5.15
N VAL A 258 -2.48 -12.67 4.16
CA VAL A 258 -1.75 -11.73 3.31
C VAL A 258 -2.48 -10.41 3.42
N VAL A 259 -1.89 -9.44 4.12
CA VAL A 259 -2.46 -8.10 4.26
C VAL A 259 -1.75 -7.16 3.29
N LEU A 260 -2.51 -6.56 2.36
CA LEU A 260 -1.88 -5.84 1.26
C LEU A 260 -2.74 -4.69 0.72
N GLY A 261 -2.09 -3.71 0.10
CA GLY A 261 -2.71 -2.54 -0.51
C GLY A 261 -2.08 -1.24 -0.06
N ASP A 262 -2.79 -0.15 -0.27
CA ASP A 262 -2.39 1.19 0.16
C ASP A 262 -2.68 1.38 1.65
N ILE A 263 -1.63 1.26 2.45
CA ILE A 263 -1.69 1.41 3.91
C ILE A 263 -1.59 2.88 4.32
N ASN A 264 -1.11 3.74 3.41
CA ASN A 264 -0.91 5.17 3.64
C ASN A 264 -0.02 5.49 4.86
N ASP A 265 0.94 4.61 5.15
CA ASP A 265 1.91 4.81 6.24
C ASP A 265 3.23 4.09 5.92
N TYR A 266 4.27 4.43 6.67
CA TYR A 266 5.63 3.91 6.49
C TYR A 266 5.94 2.82 7.49
N ASP A 267 6.64 1.77 7.07
CA ASP A 267 7.14 0.74 7.98
C ASP A 267 8.49 1.19 8.60
N PRO A 268 8.57 1.41 9.93
CA PRO A 268 9.80 1.88 10.57
C PRO A 268 10.96 0.88 10.46
N ASP A 269 10.65 -0.40 10.20
CA ASP A 269 11.66 -1.46 10.12
C ASP A 269 12.08 -1.76 8.67
N VAL A 270 11.50 -1.07 7.68
CA VAL A 270 11.80 -1.24 6.26
C VAL A 270 12.29 0.09 5.66
N PRO A 271 13.60 0.27 5.49
CA PRO A 271 14.14 1.46 4.82
C PRO A 271 13.56 1.60 3.41
N MET A 272 13.18 2.82 3.04
CA MET A 272 12.64 3.17 1.72
C MET A 272 13.53 4.17 0.97
N ALA A 273 13.18 4.51 -0.28
CA ALA A 273 13.94 5.42 -1.13
C ALA A 273 14.11 6.79 -0.49
N ASP A 274 13.03 7.38 0.02
CA ASP A 274 13.10 8.61 0.83
C ASP A 274 13.53 8.28 2.26
N ARG A 275 14.81 8.55 2.57
CA ARG A 275 15.41 8.24 3.88
C ARG A 275 15.08 9.28 4.97
N GLU A 276 14.56 10.43 4.58
CA GLU A 276 14.25 11.52 5.51
C GLU A 276 12.85 11.34 6.12
N ARG A 277 11.98 10.62 5.42
CA ARG A 277 10.63 10.34 5.90
C ARG A 277 10.59 9.12 6.80
N THR A 278 10.03 9.32 7.97
CA THR A 278 9.82 8.25 8.96
C THR A 278 8.41 8.35 9.52
N THR A 279 7.81 7.20 9.82
CA THR A 279 6.53 7.22 10.52
C THR A 279 6.69 7.69 11.97
N GLN A 280 5.69 8.42 12.45
CA GLN A 280 5.52 8.75 13.87
C GLN A 280 4.48 7.84 14.53
N THR A 281 3.96 6.88 13.80
CA THR A 281 2.82 6.04 14.21
C THR A 281 3.23 4.59 14.47
N ALA A 282 2.32 3.84 15.09
CA ALA A 282 2.46 2.41 15.27
C ALA A 282 1.69 1.58 14.20
N VAL A 283 1.14 2.22 13.18
CA VAL A 283 0.22 1.58 12.19
C VAL A 283 0.82 0.31 11.61
N LEU A 284 1.97 0.38 10.92
CA LEU A 284 2.60 -0.81 10.32
C LEU A 284 3.11 -1.79 11.37
N ARG A 285 3.60 -1.30 12.51
CA ARG A 285 4.05 -2.18 13.60
C ARG A 285 2.88 -2.98 14.16
N ASN A 286 1.74 -2.33 14.44
CA ASN A 286 0.53 -3.01 14.93
C ASN A 286 -0.04 -3.95 13.87
N LEU A 287 -0.03 -3.54 12.60
CA LEU A 287 -0.52 -4.37 11.51
C LEU A 287 0.33 -5.63 11.30
N ARG A 288 1.63 -5.55 11.54
CA ARG A 288 2.52 -6.72 11.51
C ARG A 288 2.36 -7.60 12.73
N ASP A 289 2.16 -7.04 13.91
CA ASP A 289 1.85 -7.74 15.15
C ASP A 289 0.35 -8.12 15.16
N ILE A 290 -0.02 -9.04 14.24
CA ILE A 290 -1.42 -9.34 13.93
C ILE A 290 -2.15 -10.05 15.09
N ASP A 291 -1.43 -10.84 15.88
CA ASP A 291 -1.91 -11.49 17.09
C ASP A 291 -0.91 -11.29 18.24
N PRO A 292 -1.07 -10.23 19.05
CA PRO A 292 -0.13 -9.89 20.11
C PRO A 292 -0.08 -10.93 21.24
N ASP A 293 -1.07 -11.83 21.32
CA ASP A 293 -1.11 -12.90 22.32
C ASP A 293 -0.29 -14.13 21.88
N THR A 294 0.14 -14.17 20.60
CA THR A 294 0.89 -15.28 20.02
C THR A 294 2.24 -14.80 19.44
N PRO A 295 3.30 -14.74 20.28
CA PRO A 295 4.62 -14.31 19.80
C PRO A 295 5.16 -15.20 18.67
N GLY A 296 5.74 -14.57 17.65
CA GLY A 296 6.33 -15.24 16.49
C GLY A 296 5.38 -15.42 15.31
N GLU A 297 4.17 -14.87 15.38
CA GLU A 297 3.19 -14.84 14.28
C GLU A 297 3.12 -13.48 13.57
N GLU A 298 4.15 -12.63 13.76
CA GLU A 298 4.24 -11.33 13.10
C GLU A 298 4.29 -11.49 11.58
N LEU A 299 3.53 -10.66 10.88
CA LEU A 299 3.59 -10.58 9.44
C LEU A 299 4.92 -9.98 8.98
N ILE A 300 5.43 -10.50 7.89
CA ILE A 300 6.70 -10.07 7.28
C ILE A 300 6.38 -9.11 6.12
N ASN A 301 6.92 -7.90 6.17
CA ASN A 301 6.82 -6.96 5.07
C ASN A 301 7.73 -7.38 3.91
N ALA A 302 7.12 -7.73 2.78
CA ALA A 302 7.83 -8.22 1.61
C ALA A 302 8.80 -7.18 1.00
N ALA A 303 8.57 -5.90 1.22
CA ALA A 303 9.46 -4.84 0.73
C ALA A 303 10.86 -4.89 1.36
N ALA A 304 11.02 -5.53 2.54
CA ALA A 304 12.34 -5.78 3.13
C ALA A 304 13.24 -6.64 2.23
N PHE A 305 12.66 -7.46 1.35
CA PHE A 305 13.36 -8.36 0.43
C PHE A 305 13.66 -7.75 -0.94
N ILE A 306 13.23 -6.51 -1.20
CA ILE A 306 13.65 -5.77 -2.40
C ILE A 306 15.11 -5.37 -2.21
N PRO A 307 16.04 -5.82 -3.08
CA PRO A 307 17.48 -5.70 -2.79
C PRO A 307 17.97 -4.27 -2.63
N ARG A 308 17.53 -3.37 -3.53
CA ARG A 308 17.96 -1.97 -3.52
C ARG A 308 16.98 -1.11 -2.77
N VAL A 309 17.44 -0.40 -1.73
CA VAL A 309 16.61 0.54 -0.97
C VAL A 309 16.05 1.65 -1.86
N ALA A 310 16.81 2.08 -2.87
CA ALA A 310 16.37 3.08 -3.84
C ALA A 310 15.16 2.64 -4.69
N ASP A 311 14.88 1.33 -4.78
CA ASP A 311 13.72 0.80 -5.51
C ASP A 311 12.51 0.59 -4.57
N ARG A 312 12.63 0.90 -3.28
CA ARG A 312 11.58 0.75 -2.28
C ARG A 312 10.74 2.02 -2.18
N TYR A 313 10.01 2.31 -3.25
CA TYR A 313 8.96 3.33 -3.28
C TYR A 313 7.79 2.82 -4.11
N SER A 314 6.59 3.05 -3.64
CA SER A 314 5.35 2.63 -4.29
C SER A 314 4.44 3.81 -4.64
N SER A 315 4.81 5.01 -4.24
CA SER A 315 4.10 6.24 -4.56
C SER A 315 5.07 7.32 -5.02
N HIS A 316 4.64 8.11 -5.98
CA HIS A 316 5.34 9.26 -6.56
C HIS A 316 4.42 10.48 -6.49
N TRP A 317 4.66 11.35 -5.54
CA TRP A 317 3.98 12.63 -5.48
C TRP A 317 4.78 13.67 -6.26
N ASP A 318 4.25 14.07 -7.40
CA ASP A 318 4.75 15.15 -8.26
C ASP A 318 4.47 16.49 -7.56
N TYR A 319 5.47 17.05 -6.89
CA TYR A 319 5.32 18.23 -6.06
C TYR A 319 5.01 19.49 -6.89
N ASN A 320 5.55 19.59 -8.07
CA ASN A 320 5.42 20.76 -8.97
C ASN A 320 4.40 20.54 -10.10
N GLU A 321 3.73 19.39 -10.15
CA GLU A 321 2.68 19.01 -11.11
C GLU A 321 3.16 19.10 -12.58
N ASN A 322 4.44 18.81 -12.83
CA ASN A 322 5.00 18.88 -14.19
C ASN A 322 4.89 17.56 -14.98
N GLY A 323 4.46 16.48 -14.34
CA GLY A 323 4.27 15.16 -14.95
C GLY A 323 5.56 14.38 -15.21
N ALA A 324 6.68 14.82 -14.66
CA ALA A 324 7.99 14.20 -14.82
C ALA A 324 8.66 13.97 -13.46
N ALA A 325 9.39 12.87 -13.32
CA ALA A 325 10.16 12.61 -12.10
C ALA A 325 11.35 13.57 -11.99
N ASP A 326 11.43 14.30 -10.90
CA ASP A 326 12.51 15.25 -10.63
C ASP A 326 12.94 15.26 -9.13
N PRO A 327 14.01 16.00 -8.77
CA PRO A 327 14.54 16.00 -7.41
C PRO A 327 13.62 16.64 -6.34
N GLU A 328 12.57 17.37 -6.74
CA GLU A 328 11.62 18.02 -5.83
C GLU A 328 10.49 17.07 -5.45
N ASP A 329 10.31 16.00 -6.20
CA ASP A 329 9.27 15.01 -6.01
C ASP A 329 9.51 14.10 -4.81
N VAL A 330 8.44 13.50 -4.35
CA VAL A 330 8.44 12.66 -3.16
C VAL A 330 8.14 11.21 -3.53
N PHE A 331 9.11 10.33 -3.28
CA PHE A 331 9.01 8.89 -3.54
C PHE A 331 8.92 8.13 -2.23
N THR A 332 7.73 7.62 -1.89
CA THR A 332 7.49 6.94 -0.62
C THR A 332 7.00 5.51 -0.79
N LEU A 333 7.21 4.69 0.22
CA LEU A 333 6.70 3.34 0.30
C LEU A 333 5.49 3.33 1.23
N ILE A 334 4.28 3.39 0.66
CA ILE A 334 3.01 3.41 1.38
C ILE A 334 2.07 2.27 1.00
N ASP A 335 2.34 1.60 -0.13
CA ASP A 335 1.71 0.33 -0.47
C ASP A 335 2.58 -0.83 0.00
N HIS A 336 1.98 -1.79 0.67
CA HIS A 336 2.69 -2.89 1.29
C HIS A 336 2.05 -4.25 0.98
N ILE A 337 2.86 -5.31 1.03
CA ILE A 337 2.41 -6.70 1.09
C ILE A 337 3.03 -7.31 2.35
N LEU A 338 2.17 -7.61 3.32
CA LEU A 338 2.55 -8.23 4.58
C LEU A 338 2.14 -9.70 4.54
N LEU A 339 3.11 -10.59 4.69
CA LEU A 339 2.95 -12.03 4.53
C LEU A 339 2.96 -12.75 5.87
N ASP A 340 2.07 -13.73 6.06
CA ASP A 340 2.26 -14.74 7.09
C ASP A 340 3.68 -15.28 7.05
N ARG A 341 4.28 -15.52 8.21
CA ARG A 341 5.67 -15.95 8.33
C ARG A 341 5.95 -17.26 7.58
N ARG A 342 4.97 -18.15 7.48
CA ARG A 342 5.08 -19.40 6.69
C ARG A 342 5.12 -19.10 5.19
N LEU A 343 4.30 -18.16 4.71
CA LEU A 343 4.32 -17.70 3.32
C LEU A 343 5.65 -17.05 2.97
N ALA A 344 6.22 -16.26 3.89
CA ALA A 344 7.52 -15.63 3.69
C ALA A 344 8.66 -16.65 3.49
N GLN A 345 8.55 -17.89 3.99
CA GLN A 345 9.52 -18.95 3.71
C GLN A 345 9.51 -19.41 2.23
N GLY A 346 8.36 -19.25 1.56
CA GLY A 346 8.20 -19.52 0.14
C GLY A 346 8.49 -18.32 -0.76
N LEU A 347 8.80 -17.15 -0.20
CA LEU A 347 9.06 -15.93 -0.97
C LEU A 347 10.27 -16.12 -1.89
N ARG A 348 10.07 -16.03 -3.20
CA ARG A 348 11.09 -16.13 -4.24
C ARG A 348 11.56 -14.77 -4.71
N TRP A 349 10.64 -13.83 -4.81
CA TRP A 349 10.92 -12.51 -5.34
C TRP A 349 9.95 -11.48 -4.77
N ALA A 350 10.46 -10.27 -4.52
CA ALA A 350 9.67 -9.09 -4.21
C ALA A 350 10.20 -7.91 -5.03
N PHE A 351 9.31 -7.14 -5.63
CA PHE A 351 9.68 -5.96 -6.40
C PHE A 351 8.51 -4.96 -6.49
N ILE A 352 8.82 -3.75 -6.93
CA ILE A 352 7.84 -2.71 -7.26
C ILE A 352 7.97 -2.41 -8.75
N GLY A 353 6.84 -2.36 -9.45
CA GLY A 353 6.79 -2.26 -10.91
C GLY A 353 6.86 -0.82 -11.40
N HIS A 354 8.04 -0.23 -11.51
CA HIS A 354 8.25 1.16 -11.94
C HIS A 354 8.22 1.37 -13.46
N ALA A 355 7.60 0.46 -14.20
CA ALA A 355 7.52 0.57 -15.67
C ALA A 355 6.43 1.53 -16.17
N SER A 356 5.56 2.02 -15.29
CA SER A 356 4.55 3.06 -15.59
C SER A 356 4.98 4.39 -14.98
N GLY A 357 4.43 5.47 -15.50
CA GLY A 357 4.59 6.81 -14.95
C GLY A 357 3.28 7.38 -14.43
N LEU A 358 3.32 8.65 -14.02
CA LEU A 358 2.19 9.41 -13.49
C LEU A 358 0.97 9.48 -14.44
N GLU A 359 1.16 9.17 -15.73
CA GLU A 359 0.06 9.10 -16.69
C GLU A 359 -0.87 7.90 -16.47
N VAL A 360 -0.48 6.96 -15.59
CA VAL A 360 -1.30 5.79 -15.21
C VAL A 360 -1.83 5.95 -13.80
N SER A 361 -0.94 6.17 -12.85
CA SER A 361 -1.22 6.35 -11.43
C SER A 361 -0.01 7.02 -10.75
N ASP A 362 -0.25 7.72 -9.67
CA ASP A 362 0.76 8.19 -8.72
C ASP A 362 1.27 7.06 -7.80
N HIS A 363 0.76 5.85 -7.98
CA HIS A 363 1.24 4.64 -7.33
C HIS A 363 1.82 3.63 -8.33
N PHE A 364 2.65 2.71 -7.79
CA PHE A 364 3.27 1.61 -8.52
C PHE A 364 2.88 0.26 -7.90
N PRO A 365 2.63 -0.78 -8.72
CA PRO A 365 2.27 -2.08 -8.20
C PRO A 365 3.40 -2.70 -7.37
N VAL A 366 3.07 -3.16 -6.16
CA VAL A 366 3.94 -3.98 -5.31
C VAL A 366 3.64 -5.44 -5.58
N VAL A 367 4.68 -6.26 -5.75
CA VAL A 367 4.56 -7.63 -6.28
C VAL A 367 5.42 -8.60 -5.49
N VAL A 368 4.87 -9.80 -5.26
CA VAL A 368 5.61 -10.93 -4.68
C VAL A 368 5.37 -12.21 -5.48
N ASP A 369 6.41 -13.03 -5.60
CA ASP A 369 6.33 -14.40 -6.10
C ASP A 369 6.55 -15.36 -4.94
N ILE A 370 5.58 -16.23 -4.65
CA ILE A 370 5.61 -17.18 -3.55
C ILE A 370 5.53 -18.60 -4.09
N ASP A 371 6.53 -19.42 -3.80
CA ASP A 371 6.51 -20.84 -4.08
C ASP A 371 5.78 -21.59 -2.97
N LEU A 372 4.52 -21.91 -3.20
CA LEU A 372 3.67 -22.60 -2.25
C LEU A 372 4.17 -24.02 -1.90
N ALA A 373 5.01 -24.64 -2.73
CA ALA A 373 5.62 -25.92 -2.39
C ALA A 373 6.63 -25.79 -1.23
N ALA A 374 7.28 -24.63 -1.09
CA ALA A 374 8.20 -24.34 0.00
C ALA A 374 7.47 -23.86 1.28
N VAL A 375 6.18 -23.56 1.22
CA VAL A 375 5.39 -23.13 2.38
C VAL A 375 5.02 -24.36 3.22
N PRO A 376 5.33 -24.39 4.53
CA PRO A 376 4.96 -25.50 5.39
C PRO A 376 3.44 -25.75 5.40
N LEU A 377 3.03 -27.02 5.42
CA LEU A 377 1.64 -27.37 5.72
C LEU A 377 1.35 -26.99 7.17
N ALA A 378 0.14 -26.54 7.44
CA ALA A 378 -0.32 -26.30 8.80
C ALA A 378 -0.34 -27.62 9.61
N THR A 379 0.80 -28.01 10.15
CA THR A 379 0.93 -29.04 11.15
C THR A 379 1.26 -28.36 12.46
N SER A 380 0.35 -28.44 13.41
CA SER A 380 0.56 -28.22 14.85
C SER A 380 1.84 -27.47 15.25
N LYS A 381 1.67 -26.25 15.77
CA LYS A 381 2.71 -25.41 16.39
C LYS A 381 3.88 -25.08 15.45
N ALA A 382 3.89 -23.85 14.94
CA ALA A 382 4.92 -23.37 14.03
C ALA A 382 6.32 -23.61 14.60
N PRO A 383 7.25 -24.25 13.85
CA PRO A 383 8.66 -24.21 14.22
C PRO A 383 9.17 -22.77 14.02
N SER A 384 9.97 -22.30 14.97
CA SER A 384 10.71 -21.05 14.90
C SER A 384 11.84 -21.15 13.86
N ALA A 385 11.50 -21.39 12.58
CA ALA A 385 12.47 -21.37 11.52
C ALA A 385 12.89 -19.93 11.21
N PRO A 386 14.18 -19.63 11.04
CA PRO A 386 14.63 -18.29 10.70
C PRO A 386 14.06 -17.88 9.34
N VAL A 387 13.47 -16.69 9.29
CA VAL A 387 13.15 -16.03 8.02
C VAL A 387 14.45 -15.89 7.22
N PRO A 388 14.45 -16.13 5.89
CA PRO A 388 15.63 -15.88 5.07
C PRO A 388 16.18 -14.48 5.34
N ALA A 389 17.49 -14.37 5.55
CA ALA A 389 18.11 -13.06 5.75
C ALA A 389 17.78 -12.17 4.55
N ALA A 390 17.24 -10.98 4.78
CA ALA A 390 17.12 -9.97 3.75
C ALA A 390 18.48 -9.79 3.09
N PHE A 391 18.53 -9.80 1.75
CA PHE A 391 19.78 -9.67 1.02
C PHE A 391 20.53 -8.41 1.49
N SER A 392 21.58 -8.59 2.28
CA SER A 392 22.53 -7.51 2.51
C SER A 392 23.30 -7.30 1.20
N SER A 393 23.01 -6.19 0.53
CA SER A 393 23.81 -5.76 -0.62
C SER A 393 25.25 -5.55 -0.19
N PRO A 394 26.24 -5.95 -1.03
CA PRO A 394 27.65 -5.63 -0.80
C PRO A 394 27.91 -4.13 -0.85
#